data_a88d7983bb2998d7ac481df9b2015b31
#
_entry.id   a88d7983bb2998d7ac481df9b2015b31
#
_cell.length_a   1.000
_cell.length_b   1.000
_cell.length_c   1.000
_cell.angle_alpha   90.00
_cell.angle_beta   90.00
_cell.angle_gamma   90.00
#
_symmetry.space_group_name_H-M   'P 1'
#
loop_
_entity.id
_entity.type
_entity.pdbx_description
1 polymer ?
#
loop_
_entity_poly.entity_id
_entity_poly.type
_entity_poly.pdbx_seq_one_letter_code
_entity_poly.pdbx_strand_id
1 'polypeptide(L)'
;MSKQDKKDQTQVIIKETAKNLFFVQGKFDATTREIADEAGVNRTLINYYFRSRDNLMQIVFDEAQRVEREKSEIIQDSNLAFKDKITLFIEGSLSTSLQYPYLETYIVSQINKGTCHKKDIEEAYKEKMLKDIQTEMDLGNIEKMEPIQFIFNMVSLLIFPSAVRPLFMENMMIDDKEFDRLIADRKDIILNILFKK
;
A
#
# COMPACT_ATOMS: atom_id res chain seq x y z
N MET A 1 6.70 -29.31 -19.90
CA MET A 1 7.00 -27.89 -19.60
C MET A 1 8.00 -27.37 -20.59
N SER A 2 7.63 -26.31 -21.33
CA SER A 2 8.54 -25.70 -22.31
C SER A 2 9.69 -24.96 -21.59
N LYS A 3 10.74 -24.63 -22.35
CA LYS A 3 11.87 -23.83 -21.80
C LYS A 3 11.40 -22.43 -21.38
N GLN A 4 10.35 -21.93 -22.03
CA GLN A 4 9.70 -20.63 -21.72
C GLN A 4 8.93 -20.72 -20.41
N ASP A 5 8.13 -21.79 -20.20
CA ASP A 5 7.36 -21.96 -18.97
C ASP A 5 8.25 -21.99 -17.71
N LYS A 6 9.43 -22.66 -17.80
CA LYS A 6 10.43 -22.68 -16.72
C LYS A 6 11.03 -21.30 -16.44
N LYS A 7 11.24 -20.51 -17.49
CA LYS A 7 11.78 -19.14 -17.38
C LYS A 7 10.79 -18.24 -16.65
N ASP A 8 9.53 -18.28 -17.07
CA ASP A 8 8.47 -17.45 -16.50
C ASP A 8 8.21 -17.83 -15.03
N GLN A 9 8.24 -19.12 -14.72
CA GLN A 9 8.11 -19.60 -13.34
C GLN A 9 9.25 -19.15 -12.44
N THR A 10 10.49 -19.14 -12.93
CA THR A 10 11.66 -18.68 -12.16
C THR A 10 11.56 -17.18 -11.84
N GLN A 11 11.12 -16.36 -12.80
CA GLN A 11 10.89 -14.92 -12.56
C GLN A 11 9.84 -14.69 -11.49
N VAL A 12 8.73 -15.44 -11.55
CA VAL A 12 7.65 -15.35 -10.55
C VAL A 12 8.18 -15.68 -9.15
N ILE A 13 8.90 -16.80 -9.00
CA ILE A 13 9.47 -17.20 -7.71
C ILE A 13 10.40 -16.11 -7.15
N ILE A 14 11.30 -15.56 -7.96
CA ILE A 14 12.21 -14.48 -7.51
C ILE A 14 11.43 -13.25 -7.06
N LYS A 15 10.39 -12.83 -7.81
CA LYS A 15 9.57 -11.68 -7.45
C LYS A 15 8.79 -11.89 -6.16
N GLU A 16 8.14 -13.03 -6.00
CA GLU A 16 7.39 -13.34 -4.78
C GLU A 16 8.30 -13.44 -3.56
N THR A 17 9.48 -14.05 -3.70
CA THR A 17 10.50 -14.08 -2.64
C THR A 17 10.97 -12.67 -2.28
N ALA A 18 11.24 -11.82 -3.28
CA ALA A 18 11.65 -10.43 -3.04
C ALA A 18 10.55 -9.61 -2.35
N LYS A 19 9.28 -9.75 -2.76
CA LYS A 19 8.13 -9.11 -2.08
C LYS A 19 8.04 -9.55 -0.63
N ASN A 20 8.19 -10.85 -0.38
CA ASN A 20 8.14 -11.38 0.98
C ASN A 20 9.27 -10.79 1.84
N LEU A 21 10.51 -10.84 1.39
CA LEU A 21 11.65 -10.27 2.11
C LEU A 21 11.48 -8.78 2.38
N PHE A 22 11.10 -8.00 1.36
CA PHE A 22 11.02 -6.54 1.48
C PHE A 22 9.79 -6.07 2.26
N PHE A 23 8.60 -6.56 1.89
CA PHE A 23 7.34 -5.95 2.34
C PHE A 23 6.61 -6.77 3.41
N VAL A 24 6.94 -8.06 3.58
CA VAL A 24 6.40 -8.87 4.67
C VAL A 24 7.38 -8.95 5.84
N GLN A 25 8.70 -9.11 5.57
CA GLN A 25 9.72 -9.21 6.61
C GLN A 25 10.43 -7.89 6.93
N GLY A 26 10.21 -6.82 6.14
CA GLY A 26 10.85 -5.52 6.32
C GLY A 26 12.35 -5.48 6.00
N LYS A 27 12.90 -6.49 5.35
CA LYS A 27 14.32 -6.60 4.99
C LYS A 27 14.64 -5.81 3.71
N PHE A 28 14.49 -4.47 3.77
CA PHE A 28 14.70 -3.60 2.61
C PHE A 28 16.13 -3.61 2.07
N ASP A 29 17.10 -4.05 2.84
CA ASP A 29 18.51 -4.17 2.51
C ASP A 29 18.92 -5.58 2.03
N ALA A 30 17.98 -6.53 1.97
CA ALA A 30 18.26 -7.88 1.51
C ALA A 30 19.03 -7.88 0.18
N THR A 31 20.16 -8.56 0.16
CA THR A 31 21.07 -8.62 -0.98
C THR A 31 20.56 -9.56 -2.07
N THR A 32 21.09 -9.45 -3.30
CA THR A 32 20.78 -10.40 -4.38
C THR A 32 21.15 -11.84 -4.02
N ARG A 33 22.10 -12.04 -3.10
CA ARG A 33 22.48 -13.37 -2.62
C ARG A 33 21.41 -13.94 -1.69
N GLU A 34 20.97 -13.16 -0.72
CA GLU A 34 19.90 -13.57 0.21
C GLU A 34 18.59 -13.86 -0.52
N ILE A 35 18.22 -13.01 -1.49
CA ILE A 35 17.04 -13.24 -2.33
C ILE A 35 17.19 -14.55 -3.13
N ALA A 36 18.36 -14.81 -3.71
CA ALA A 36 18.58 -16.02 -4.49
C ALA A 36 18.58 -17.29 -3.62
N ASP A 37 19.23 -17.22 -2.47
CA ASP A 37 19.29 -18.32 -1.50
C ASP A 37 17.88 -18.68 -1.00
N GLU A 38 17.07 -17.69 -0.64
CA GLU A 38 15.67 -17.86 -0.20
C GLU A 38 14.75 -18.35 -1.34
N ALA A 39 14.97 -17.88 -2.58
CA ALA A 39 14.24 -18.33 -3.75
C ALA A 39 14.66 -19.73 -4.27
N GLY A 40 15.72 -20.31 -3.73
CA GLY A 40 16.28 -21.57 -4.20
C GLY A 40 16.83 -21.51 -5.63
N VAL A 41 17.37 -20.35 -6.05
CA VAL A 41 17.87 -20.13 -7.40
C VAL A 41 19.34 -19.67 -7.42
N ASN A 42 19.99 -19.78 -8.57
CA ASN A 42 21.33 -19.22 -8.72
C ASN A 42 21.25 -17.68 -8.78
N ARG A 43 22.11 -17.00 -8.01
CA ARG A 43 22.21 -15.53 -7.97
C ARG A 43 22.35 -14.89 -9.35
N THR A 44 23.00 -15.55 -10.29
CA THR A 44 23.17 -15.05 -11.67
C THR A 44 21.83 -14.83 -12.39
N LEU A 45 20.77 -15.57 -12.00
CA LEU A 45 19.43 -15.42 -12.58
C LEU A 45 18.76 -14.11 -12.17
N ILE A 46 19.05 -13.58 -10.99
CA ILE A 46 18.54 -12.25 -10.58
C ILE A 46 19.09 -11.17 -11.52
N ASN A 47 20.42 -11.19 -11.75
CA ASN A 47 21.04 -10.25 -12.68
C ASN A 47 20.58 -10.47 -14.13
N TYR A 48 20.37 -11.71 -14.53
CA TYR A 48 19.89 -12.05 -15.87
C TYR A 48 18.46 -11.53 -16.14
N TYR A 49 17.54 -11.71 -15.18
CA TYR A 49 16.14 -11.32 -15.35
C TYR A 49 15.87 -9.84 -15.00
N PHE A 50 16.53 -9.34 -13.97
CA PHE A 50 16.19 -8.03 -13.37
C PHE A 50 17.33 -7.02 -13.46
N ARG A 51 18.50 -7.36 -13.95
CA ARG A 51 19.70 -6.53 -14.13
C ARG A 51 20.33 -6.07 -12.81
N SER A 52 19.53 -5.61 -11.86
CA SER A 52 20.00 -5.15 -10.56
C SER A 52 18.98 -5.49 -9.46
N ARG A 53 19.45 -5.45 -8.20
CA ARG A 53 18.60 -5.53 -7.02
C ARG A 53 17.56 -4.39 -6.97
N ASP A 54 18.02 -3.17 -7.27
CA ASP A 54 17.15 -1.98 -7.19
C ASP A 54 16.06 -2.01 -8.25
N ASN A 55 16.35 -2.52 -9.44
CA ASN A 55 15.32 -2.72 -10.46
C ASN A 55 14.33 -3.82 -10.05
N LEU A 56 14.79 -4.92 -9.43
CA LEU A 56 13.89 -5.93 -8.86
C LEU A 56 13.01 -5.31 -7.78
N MET A 57 13.58 -4.52 -6.87
CA MET A 57 12.83 -3.80 -5.83
C MET A 57 11.74 -2.92 -6.45
N GLN A 58 12.08 -2.14 -7.48
CA GLN A 58 11.12 -1.27 -8.16
C GLN A 58 9.97 -2.06 -8.80
N ILE A 59 10.31 -3.15 -9.50
CA ILE A 59 9.29 -4.01 -10.14
C ILE A 59 8.31 -4.57 -9.12
N VAL A 60 8.81 -5.14 -8.00
CA VAL A 60 7.94 -5.75 -6.99
C VAL A 60 7.17 -4.70 -6.18
N PHE A 61 7.71 -3.51 -6.03
CA PHE A 61 7.03 -2.36 -5.46
C PHE A 61 5.85 -1.90 -6.33
N ASP A 62 6.09 -1.71 -7.62
CA ASP A 62 5.04 -1.33 -8.57
C ASP A 62 3.93 -2.39 -8.65
N GLU A 63 4.30 -3.68 -8.60
CA GLU A 63 3.33 -4.79 -8.57
C GLU A 63 2.50 -4.79 -7.27
N ALA A 64 3.13 -4.55 -6.11
CA ALA A 64 2.42 -4.51 -4.82
C ALA A 64 1.38 -3.38 -4.79
N GLN A 65 1.68 -2.23 -5.39
CA GLN A 65 0.76 -1.09 -5.45
C GLN A 65 -0.28 -1.18 -6.58
N ARG A 66 -0.01 -1.94 -7.64
CA ARG A 66 -0.84 -1.95 -8.84
C ARG A 66 -2.27 -2.40 -8.57
N VAL A 67 -2.45 -3.47 -7.81
CA VAL A 67 -3.77 -4.04 -7.50
C VAL A 67 -4.66 -3.03 -6.77
N GLU A 68 -4.08 -2.32 -5.79
CA GLU A 68 -4.79 -1.29 -5.04
C GLU A 68 -5.18 -0.11 -5.92
N ARG A 69 -4.29 0.30 -6.79
CA ARG A 69 -4.51 1.39 -7.73
C ARG A 69 -5.63 1.08 -8.72
N GLU A 70 -5.59 -0.10 -9.37
CA GLU A 70 -6.61 -0.54 -10.32
C GLU A 70 -7.99 -0.61 -9.65
N LYS A 71 -8.06 -1.10 -8.41
CA LYS A 71 -9.31 -1.10 -7.63
C LYS A 71 -9.79 0.32 -7.32
N SER A 72 -8.90 1.22 -6.92
CA SER A 72 -9.24 2.62 -6.63
C SER A 72 -9.80 3.34 -7.87
N GLU A 73 -9.21 3.13 -9.05
CA GLU A 73 -9.69 3.68 -10.31
C GLU A 73 -11.13 3.19 -10.62
N ILE A 74 -11.39 1.88 -10.51
CA ILE A 74 -12.72 1.30 -10.71
C ILE A 74 -13.76 1.85 -9.71
N ILE A 75 -13.40 1.96 -8.43
CA ILE A 75 -14.29 2.51 -7.40
C ILE A 75 -14.64 3.95 -7.71
N GLN A 76 -13.70 4.74 -8.15
CA GLN A 76 -13.89 6.15 -8.49
C GLN A 76 -14.89 6.37 -9.61
N ASP A 77 -14.78 5.57 -10.68
CA ASP A 77 -15.65 5.67 -11.86
C ASP A 77 -17.03 5.02 -11.64
N SER A 78 -17.23 4.39 -10.48
CA SER A 78 -18.50 3.78 -10.14
C SER A 78 -19.57 4.82 -9.77
N ASN A 79 -20.85 4.41 -9.86
CA ASN A 79 -22.00 5.21 -9.41
C ASN A 79 -22.35 4.99 -7.92
N LEU A 80 -21.42 4.46 -7.13
CA LEU A 80 -21.60 4.26 -5.70
C LEU A 80 -21.73 5.59 -4.95
N ALA A 81 -22.45 5.57 -3.83
CA ALA A 81 -22.48 6.71 -2.91
C ALA A 81 -21.07 7.02 -2.38
N PHE A 82 -20.79 8.29 -2.06
CA PHE A 82 -19.47 8.72 -1.62
C PHE A 82 -18.94 7.90 -0.44
N LYS A 83 -19.78 7.68 0.59
CA LYS A 83 -19.41 6.87 1.76
C LYS A 83 -19.02 5.43 1.39
N ASP A 84 -19.71 4.83 0.41
CA ASP A 84 -19.41 3.48 -0.04
C ASP A 84 -18.06 3.42 -0.77
N LYS A 85 -17.75 4.44 -1.59
CA LYS A 85 -16.44 4.58 -2.24
C LYS A 85 -15.31 4.69 -1.21
N ILE A 86 -15.49 5.53 -0.20
CA ILE A 86 -14.51 5.67 0.89
C ILE A 86 -14.37 4.36 1.69
N THR A 87 -15.48 3.66 1.93
CA THR A 87 -15.47 2.37 2.62
C THR A 87 -14.63 1.34 1.86
N LEU A 88 -14.86 1.19 0.55
CA LEU A 88 -14.10 0.26 -0.29
C LEU A 88 -12.61 0.63 -0.38
N PHE A 89 -12.30 1.93 -0.46
CA PHE A 89 -10.93 2.40 -0.43
C PHE A 89 -10.23 2.05 0.90
N ILE A 90 -10.90 2.27 2.03
CA ILE A 90 -10.38 1.91 3.36
C ILE A 90 -10.15 0.39 3.45
N GLU A 91 -11.10 -0.43 3.03
CA GLU A 91 -10.98 -1.90 3.03
C GLU A 91 -9.79 -2.38 2.19
N GLY A 92 -9.63 -1.84 0.99
CA GLY A 92 -8.50 -2.14 0.12
C GLY A 92 -7.16 -1.79 0.75
N SER A 93 -7.03 -0.56 1.26
CA SER A 93 -5.80 -0.11 1.93
C SER A 93 -5.44 -0.95 3.16
N LEU A 94 -6.41 -1.27 4.03
CA LEU A 94 -6.18 -2.13 5.19
C LEU A 94 -5.78 -3.55 4.78
N SER A 95 -6.42 -4.11 3.74
CA SER A 95 -6.05 -5.41 3.19
C SER A 95 -4.62 -5.42 2.67
N THR A 96 -4.20 -4.37 1.96
CA THR A 96 -2.83 -4.23 1.46
C THR A 96 -1.83 -4.09 2.60
N SER A 97 -2.15 -3.32 3.65
CA SER A 97 -1.31 -3.18 4.85
C SER A 97 -1.14 -4.50 5.62
N LEU A 98 -2.17 -5.36 5.63
CA LEU A 98 -2.08 -6.70 6.24
C LEU A 98 -1.27 -7.67 5.37
N GLN A 99 -1.41 -7.59 4.05
CA GLN A 99 -0.66 -8.43 3.11
C GLN A 99 0.82 -8.07 3.06
N TYR A 100 1.13 -6.77 3.17
CA TYR A 100 2.48 -6.21 3.06
C TYR A 100 2.77 -5.25 4.22
N PRO A 101 2.99 -5.78 5.45
CA PRO A 101 3.07 -4.99 6.68
C PRO A 101 4.12 -3.86 6.69
N TYR A 102 5.14 -3.96 5.84
CA TYR A 102 6.22 -2.96 5.75
C TYR A 102 6.19 -2.13 4.46
N LEU A 103 5.15 -2.27 3.62
CA LEU A 103 5.04 -1.52 2.38
C LEU A 103 4.95 -0.01 2.64
N GLU A 104 4.13 0.41 3.61
CA GLU A 104 3.95 1.82 3.98
C GLU A 104 5.24 2.44 4.54
N THR A 105 5.98 1.68 5.36
CA THR A 105 7.31 2.09 5.84
C THR A 105 8.25 2.35 4.68
N TYR A 106 8.25 1.48 3.67
CA TYR A 106 9.05 1.67 2.47
C TYR A 106 8.62 2.91 1.69
N ILE A 107 7.32 3.12 1.46
CA ILE A 107 6.78 4.31 0.76
C ILE A 107 7.26 5.59 1.44
N VAL A 108 7.07 5.71 2.75
CA VAL A 108 7.51 6.89 3.52
C VAL A 108 9.02 7.10 3.39
N SER A 109 9.81 6.02 3.40
CA SER A 109 11.26 6.13 3.22
C SER A 109 11.65 6.66 1.82
N GLN A 110 10.92 6.26 0.76
CA GLN A 110 11.16 6.75 -0.60
C GLN A 110 10.73 8.22 -0.77
N ILE A 111 9.62 8.62 -0.16
CA ILE A 111 9.19 10.03 -0.14
C ILE A 111 10.26 10.91 0.51
N ASN A 112 10.79 10.51 1.66
CA ASN A 112 11.82 11.25 2.37
C ASN A 112 13.16 11.33 1.60
N LYS A 113 13.45 10.34 0.76
CA LYS A 113 14.63 10.35 -0.14
C LYS A 113 14.41 11.15 -1.42
N GLY A 114 13.19 11.65 -1.68
CA GLY A 114 12.84 12.33 -2.93
C GLY A 114 12.80 11.38 -4.14
N THR A 115 12.80 10.08 -3.93
CA THR A 115 12.79 9.04 -4.97
C THR A 115 11.39 8.49 -5.27
N CYS A 116 10.39 8.93 -4.52
CA CYS A 116 9.01 8.60 -4.81
C CYS A 116 8.62 9.25 -6.15
N HIS A 117 8.36 8.44 -7.17
CA HIS A 117 7.85 8.94 -8.43
C HIS A 117 6.45 9.53 -8.18
N LYS A 118 6.35 10.85 -8.21
CA LYS A 118 5.04 11.53 -8.25
C LYS A 118 4.33 11.05 -9.51
N LYS A 119 3.31 10.21 -9.37
CA LYS A 119 2.28 10.18 -10.39
C LYS A 119 1.45 11.43 -10.18
N ASP A 120 1.44 12.30 -11.17
CA ASP A 120 0.54 13.43 -11.17
C ASP A 120 -0.89 12.88 -11.09
N ILE A 121 -1.57 13.15 -9.97
CA ILE A 121 -3.01 12.94 -9.88
C ILE A 121 -3.58 13.92 -10.90
N GLU A 122 -4.35 13.43 -11.86
CA GLU A 122 -5.01 14.28 -12.85
C GLU A 122 -5.77 15.38 -12.12
N GLU A 123 -5.58 16.64 -12.51
CA GLU A 123 -6.19 17.80 -11.81
C GLU A 123 -7.72 17.66 -11.77
N ALA A 124 -8.33 17.19 -12.87
CA ALA A 124 -9.78 16.94 -12.94
C ALA A 124 -10.25 15.93 -11.87
N TYR A 125 -9.44 14.90 -11.58
CA TYR A 125 -9.73 13.92 -10.55
C TYR A 125 -9.68 14.53 -9.15
N LYS A 126 -8.66 15.32 -8.86
CA LYS A 126 -8.50 16.03 -7.59
C LYS A 126 -9.65 17.00 -7.35
N GLU A 127 -10.01 17.80 -8.36
CA GLU A 127 -11.14 18.74 -8.28
C GLU A 127 -12.46 18.03 -8.01
N LYS A 128 -12.73 16.90 -8.70
CA LYS A 128 -13.94 16.10 -8.48
C LYS A 128 -13.99 15.58 -7.03
N MET A 129 -12.89 15.01 -6.54
CA MET A 129 -12.84 14.47 -5.16
C MET A 129 -13.08 15.55 -4.11
N LEU A 130 -12.44 16.72 -4.24
CA LEU A 130 -12.67 17.84 -3.32
C LEU A 130 -14.12 18.36 -3.37
N LYS A 131 -14.73 18.40 -4.56
CA LYS A 131 -16.13 18.76 -4.74
C LYS A 131 -17.08 17.75 -4.11
N ASP A 132 -16.83 16.46 -4.27
CA ASP A 132 -17.65 15.40 -3.66
C ASP A 132 -17.58 15.49 -2.13
N ILE A 133 -16.40 15.72 -1.55
CA ILE A 133 -16.23 15.96 -0.11
C ILE A 133 -17.01 17.19 0.36
N GLN A 134 -16.92 18.30 -0.38
CA GLN A 134 -17.67 19.53 -0.05
C GLN A 134 -19.19 19.27 -0.07
N THR A 135 -19.66 18.52 -1.05
CA THR A 135 -21.08 18.15 -1.16
C THR A 135 -21.55 17.37 0.07
N GLU A 136 -20.77 16.40 0.54
CA GLU A 136 -21.08 15.62 1.75
C GLU A 136 -21.06 16.47 3.03
N MET A 137 -20.20 17.48 3.10
CA MET A 137 -20.20 18.48 4.17
C MET A 137 -21.46 19.35 4.16
N ASP A 138 -21.89 19.77 2.98
CA ASP A 138 -23.10 20.59 2.82
C ASP A 138 -24.37 19.80 3.14
N LEU A 139 -24.39 18.50 2.85
CA LEU A 139 -25.43 17.56 3.26
C LEU A 139 -25.40 17.21 4.76
N GLY A 140 -24.34 17.57 5.47
CA GLY A 140 -24.18 17.31 6.90
C GLY A 140 -23.66 15.91 7.24
N ASN A 141 -23.23 15.12 6.26
CA ASN A 141 -22.70 13.77 6.44
C ASN A 141 -21.24 13.75 6.96
N ILE A 142 -20.51 14.84 6.74
CA ILE A 142 -19.12 15.06 7.18
C ILE A 142 -19.09 16.37 8.00
N GLU A 143 -18.21 16.45 9.01
CA GLU A 143 -17.96 17.70 9.73
C GLU A 143 -17.39 18.76 8.79
N LYS A 144 -17.82 20.03 8.98
CA LYS A 144 -17.33 21.16 8.18
C LYS A 144 -15.85 21.42 8.47
N MET A 145 -15.04 21.36 7.42
CA MET A 145 -13.62 21.67 7.41
C MET A 145 -13.19 22.04 5.98
N GLU A 146 -11.94 22.41 5.77
CA GLU A 146 -11.38 22.46 4.41
C GLU A 146 -11.39 21.04 3.80
N PRO A 147 -11.91 20.82 2.58
CA PRO A 147 -12.02 19.46 1.99
C PRO A 147 -10.72 18.69 1.99
N ILE A 148 -9.58 19.35 1.83
CA ILE A 148 -8.26 18.72 1.90
C ILE A 148 -7.95 18.12 3.29
N GLN A 149 -8.51 18.67 4.37
CA GLN A 149 -8.32 18.16 5.72
C GLN A 149 -9.02 16.80 5.92
N PHE A 150 -10.14 16.57 5.23
CA PHE A 150 -10.76 15.25 5.21
C PHE A 150 -9.81 14.20 4.63
N ILE A 151 -9.13 14.53 3.52
CA ILE A 151 -8.14 13.66 2.89
C ILE A 151 -6.97 13.40 3.84
N PHE A 152 -6.44 14.45 4.50
CA PHE A 152 -5.35 14.31 5.46
C PHE A 152 -5.76 13.40 6.64
N ASN A 153 -6.96 13.58 7.18
CA ASN A 153 -7.49 12.74 8.25
C ASN A 153 -7.59 11.28 7.79
N MET A 154 -8.21 11.03 6.64
CA MET A 154 -8.37 9.69 6.07
C MET A 154 -7.01 9.01 5.86
N VAL A 155 -6.09 9.66 5.17
CA VAL A 155 -4.76 9.11 4.85
C VAL A 155 -3.94 8.90 6.13
N SER A 156 -3.98 9.83 7.08
CA SER A 156 -3.27 9.69 8.36
C SER A 156 -3.80 8.52 9.19
N LEU A 157 -5.12 8.35 9.25
CA LEU A 157 -5.75 7.24 9.97
C LEU A 157 -5.45 5.88 9.36
N LEU A 158 -5.30 5.82 8.03
CA LEU A 158 -4.99 4.59 7.29
C LEU A 158 -3.51 4.24 7.35
N ILE A 159 -2.65 5.17 6.96
CA ILE A 159 -1.26 4.89 6.61
C ILE A 159 -0.34 4.97 7.83
N PHE A 160 -0.55 5.97 8.70
CA PHE A 160 0.41 6.25 9.77
C PHE A 160 0.67 5.06 10.71
N PRO A 161 -0.34 4.30 11.20
CA PRO A 161 -0.07 3.16 12.07
C PRO A 161 0.83 2.10 11.41
N SER A 162 0.57 1.78 10.13
CA SER A 162 1.36 0.80 9.37
C SER A 162 2.75 1.32 9.01
N ALA A 163 2.86 2.62 8.67
CA ALA A 163 4.14 3.24 8.33
C ALA A 163 5.13 3.25 9.51
N VAL A 164 4.62 3.32 10.74
CA VAL A 164 5.41 3.33 11.98
C VAL A 164 5.21 2.07 12.83
N ARG A 165 4.80 0.95 12.19
CA ARG A 165 4.54 -0.35 12.82
C ARG A 165 5.58 -0.73 13.88
N PRO A 166 6.91 -0.73 13.60
CA PRO A 166 7.90 -1.13 14.59
C PRO A 166 7.87 -0.27 15.86
N LEU A 167 7.62 1.04 15.72
CA LEU A 167 7.52 1.97 16.85
C LEU A 167 6.32 1.64 17.76
N PHE A 168 5.14 1.35 17.18
CA PHE A 168 3.98 0.97 17.96
C PHE A 168 4.18 -0.38 18.65
N MET A 169 4.73 -1.37 17.96
CA MET A 169 4.98 -2.69 18.52
C MET A 169 5.94 -2.61 19.70
N GLU A 170 7.03 -1.87 19.58
CA GLU A 170 8.01 -1.68 20.64
C GLU A 170 7.41 -0.90 21.84
N ASN A 171 6.80 0.27 21.58
CA ASN A 171 6.30 1.13 22.66
C ASN A 171 5.08 0.53 23.39
N MET A 172 4.23 -0.20 22.70
CA MET A 172 3.02 -0.82 23.27
C MET A 172 3.25 -2.27 23.73
N MET A 173 4.46 -2.82 23.50
CA MET A 173 4.81 -4.21 23.83
C MET A 173 3.84 -5.23 23.22
N ILE A 174 3.44 -5.02 21.96
CA ILE A 174 2.53 -5.92 21.21
C ILE A 174 3.30 -6.65 20.12
N ASP A 175 2.87 -7.86 19.82
CA ASP A 175 3.45 -8.67 18.74
C ASP A 175 2.79 -8.39 17.37
N ASP A 176 3.33 -8.99 16.31
CA ASP A 176 2.81 -8.86 14.94
C ASP A 176 1.34 -9.27 14.85
N LYS A 177 0.94 -10.35 15.52
CA LYS A 177 -0.43 -10.88 15.47
C LYS A 177 -1.43 -9.92 16.08
N GLU A 178 -1.08 -9.35 17.23
CA GLU A 178 -1.92 -8.35 17.89
C GLU A 178 -2.00 -7.06 17.09
N PHE A 179 -0.87 -6.61 16.52
CA PHE A 179 -0.87 -5.45 15.66
C PHE A 179 -1.76 -5.66 14.42
N ASP A 180 -1.65 -6.82 13.75
CA ASP A 180 -2.47 -7.14 12.57
C ASP A 180 -3.96 -7.18 12.90
N ARG A 181 -4.33 -7.71 14.08
CA ARG A 181 -5.72 -7.68 14.57
C ARG A 181 -6.21 -6.24 14.73
N LEU A 182 -5.40 -5.37 15.36
CA LEU A 182 -5.75 -3.96 15.54
C LEU A 182 -5.91 -3.22 14.19
N ILE A 183 -5.10 -3.53 13.19
CA ILE A 183 -5.24 -2.97 11.83
C ILE A 183 -6.52 -3.48 11.17
N ALA A 184 -6.85 -4.78 11.29
CA ALA A 184 -8.07 -5.35 10.71
C ALA A 184 -9.36 -4.70 11.27
N ASP A 185 -9.35 -4.34 12.55
CA ASP A 185 -10.50 -3.74 13.24
C ASP A 185 -10.69 -2.23 12.90
N ARG A 186 -9.75 -1.60 12.18
CA ARG A 186 -9.76 -0.14 11.98
C ARG A 186 -10.84 0.40 11.06
N LYS A 187 -11.40 -0.40 10.17
CA LYS A 187 -12.38 0.09 9.18
C LYS A 187 -13.50 0.91 9.82
N ASP A 188 -14.21 0.30 10.75
CA ASP A 188 -15.37 0.96 11.38
C ASP A 188 -14.95 2.12 12.27
N ILE A 189 -13.78 2.03 12.91
CA ILE A 189 -13.19 3.13 13.69
C ILE A 189 -12.95 4.35 12.79
N ILE A 190 -12.31 4.16 11.62
CA ILE A 190 -12.01 5.22 10.68
C ILE A 190 -13.31 5.83 10.12
N LEU A 191 -14.26 5.00 9.69
CA LEU A 191 -15.54 5.46 9.17
C LEU A 191 -16.32 6.28 10.22
N ASN A 192 -16.32 5.86 11.47
CA ASN A 192 -16.98 6.60 12.57
C ASN A 192 -16.28 7.92 12.92
N ILE A 193 -15.00 8.08 12.60
CA ILE A 193 -14.28 9.35 12.77
C ILE A 193 -14.54 10.29 11.59
N LEU A 194 -14.60 9.75 10.37
CA LEU A 194 -14.73 10.54 9.14
C LEU A 194 -16.16 10.99 8.86
N PHE A 195 -17.17 10.21 9.23
CA PHE A 195 -18.56 10.46 8.93
C PHE A 195 -19.39 10.66 10.20
N LYS A 196 -20.34 11.57 10.13
CA LYS A 196 -21.36 11.74 11.19
C LYS A 196 -22.29 10.52 11.24
N LYS A 197 -22.84 10.30 12.42
CA LYS A 197 -23.88 9.29 12.63
C LYS A 197 -25.24 9.83 12.20
#